data_4653b85f85931466bc734a987b8f2d9e
#
_entry.id   4653b85f85931466bc734a987b8f2d9e
#
_cell.length_a   1.000
_cell.length_b   1.000
_cell.length_c   1.000
_cell.angle_alpha   90.00
_cell.angle_beta   90.00
_cell.angle_gamma   90.00
#
_symmetry.space_group_name_H-M   'P 1'
#
loop_
_entity.id
_entity.type
_entity.pdbx_description
1 polymer ?
#
loop_
_entity_poly.entity_id
_entity_poly.type
_entity_poly.pdbx_seq_one_letter_code
_entity_poly.pdbx_strand_id
1 'polypeptide(L)'
;MTDPHLPRRVVAPRRRVLRGGVVLALAGWGLLARAQAPRVGAGHAALPSALSLREELAAALARQSPLVVMVSLDGCPYCRAARQSHLLPMWRDGLPIVQVDFRSEQKVIDFQGHARTHDDLIRSWRVTLAPTLIFFGRGGREVAERMEG
;
A
#
# COMPACT_ATOMS: atom_id res chain seq x y z
N MET A 1 -17.22 11.52 -75.78
CA MET A 1 -17.15 12.94 -76.07
C MET A 1 -16.21 13.50 -75.05
N THR A 2 -15.01 13.59 -75.44
CA THR A 2 -14.03 14.67 -75.59
C THR A 2 -13.40 15.16 -74.29
N ASP A 3 -12.21 14.65 -74.06
CA ASP A 3 -11.04 15.27 -73.45
C ASP A 3 -10.81 16.69 -73.99
N PRO A 4 -9.87 17.51 -73.58
CA PRO A 4 -8.73 17.45 -72.63
C PRO A 4 -8.44 18.75 -71.87
N HIS A 5 -7.46 18.82 -70.98
CA HIS A 5 -6.34 19.74 -71.00
C HIS A 5 -5.53 19.75 -69.68
N LEU A 6 -4.40 19.09 -69.71
CA LEU A 6 -3.17 19.56 -69.04
C LEU A 6 -2.52 20.62 -69.95
N PRO A 7 -1.77 21.62 -69.41
CA PRO A 7 -0.38 21.43 -68.98
C PRO A 7 0.09 22.52 -67.95
N ARG A 8 1.12 22.47 -67.28
CA ARG A 8 2.54 22.71 -67.57
C ARG A 8 3.35 22.83 -66.28
N ARG A 9 4.46 22.18 -66.33
CA ARG A 9 5.60 22.37 -65.43
C ARG A 9 6.16 23.79 -65.50
N VAL A 10 6.61 24.30 -64.33
CA VAL A 10 7.68 25.32 -64.26
C VAL A 10 8.68 24.87 -63.21
N VAL A 11 9.92 24.83 -63.65
CA VAL A 11 11.10 24.37 -62.93
C VAL A 11 11.91 25.58 -62.45
N ALA A 12 12.37 25.52 -61.17
CA ALA A 12 13.60 26.07 -60.57
C ALA A 12 13.70 27.63 -60.37
N PRO A 13 14.62 28.13 -59.51
CA PRO A 13 15.93 27.52 -59.14
C PRO A 13 16.33 27.60 -57.64
N ARG A 14 17.38 26.89 -57.36
CA ARG A 14 18.22 26.83 -56.17
C ARG A 14 18.69 28.22 -55.68
N ARG A 15 18.60 28.43 -54.37
CA ARG A 15 19.59 29.24 -53.64
C ARG A 15 19.92 28.59 -52.31
N ARG A 16 21.18 28.15 -52.20
CA ARG A 16 21.86 27.79 -50.95
C ARG A 16 22.10 29.05 -50.14
N VAL A 17 21.75 29.07 -48.91
CA VAL A 17 22.41 29.89 -47.88
C VAL A 17 22.64 29.04 -46.65
N LEU A 18 23.90 28.73 -46.46
CA LEU A 18 24.47 28.22 -45.22
C LEU A 18 24.52 29.35 -44.18
N ARG A 19 24.05 29.13 -43.01
CA ARG A 19 24.46 29.75 -41.73
C ARG A 19 23.66 29.06 -40.62
N GLY A 20 24.27 28.15 -39.85
CA GLY A 20 24.96 28.43 -38.64
C GLY A 20 23.94 28.74 -37.54
N GLY A 21 23.32 27.72 -36.91
CA GLY A 21 22.50 27.85 -35.71
C GLY A 21 22.79 26.67 -34.78
N VAL A 22 23.52 26.99 -33.72
CA VAL A 22 23.82 26.11 -32.59
C VAL A 22 22.51 25.68 -31.96
N VAL A 23 22.13 24.42 -32.09
CA VAL A 23 21.03 23.83 -31.33
C VAL A 23 21.59 23.44 -29.97
N LEU A 24 21.34 24.26 -28.96
CA LEU A 24 21.48 23.92 -27.56
C LEU A 24 20.43 22.85 -27.23
N ALA A 25 20.83 21.60 -27.21
CA ALA A 25 20.06 20.51 -26.67
C ALA A 25 20.01 20.67 -25.14
N LEU A 26 18.98 21.29 -24.63
CA LEU A 26 18.63 21.21 -23.21
C LEU A 26 18.14 19.79 -22.95
N ALA A 27 19.06 18.93 -22.50
CA ALA A 27 18.73 17.64 -21.92
C ALA A 27 17.94 17.87 -20.64
N GLY A 28 16.61 17.85 -20.76
CA GLY A 28 15.70 17.79 -19.63
C GLY A 28 15.89 16.48 -18.89
N TRP A 29 16.65 16.50 -17.82
CA TRP A 29 16.67 15.41 -16.85
C TRP A 29 15.32 15.39 -16.16
N GLY A 30 14.41 14.59 -16.71
CA GLY A 30 13.19 14.21 -16.02
C GLY A 30 13.57 13.46 -14.76
N LEU A 31 13.50 14.13 -13.60
CA LEU A 31 13.48 13.49 -12.30
C LEU A 31 12.23 12.62 -12.25
N LEU A 32 12.37 11.35 -12.64
CA LEU A 32 11.43 10.32 -12.26
C LEU A 32 11.52 10.20 -10.73
N ALA A 33 10.62 10.89 -10.05
CA ALA A 33 10.37 10.69 -8.63
C ALA A 33 9.91 9.24 -8.46
N ARG A 34 10.90 8.37 -8.22
CA ARG A 34 10.66 6.99 -7.86
C ARG A 34 10.03 7.04 -6.49
N ALA A 35 8.73 6.83 -6.41
CA ALA A 35 8.04 6.64 -5.15
C ALA A 35 8.73 5.46 -4.45
N GLN A 36 9.54 5.78 -3.45
CA GLN A 36 10.16 4.78 -2.61
C GLN A 36 9.06 4.18 -1.75
N ALA A 37 8.71 2.93 -2.04
CA ALA A 37 7.93 2.14 -1.11
C ALA A 37 8.64 2.17 0.27
N PRO A 38 7.90 2.29 1.38
CA PRO A 38 8.50 2.33 2.70
C PRO A 38 9.37 1.08 2.88
N ARG A 39 10.68 1.31 3.03
CA ARG A 39 11.62 0.23 3.35
C ARG A 39 11.29 -0.22 4.77
N VAL A 40 10.73 -1.41 4.89
CA VAL A 40 10.66 -2.11 6.17
C VAL A 40 12.10 -2.29 6.65
N GLY A 41 12.48 -1.55 7.68
CA GLY A 41 13.81 -1.60 8.26
C GLY A 41 14.16 -3.02 8.69
N ALA A 42 15.39 -3.43 8.42
CA ALA A 42 15.96 -4.71 8.86
C ALA A 42 16.26 -4.68 10.38
N GLY A 43 15.21 -4.53 11.18
CA GLY A 43 15.26 -4.68 12.63
C GLY A 43 14.11 -5.57 13.05
N HIS A 44 14.39 -6.66 13.73
CA HIS A 44 13.50 -7.71 14.22
C HIS A 44 12.16 -7.76 13.49
N ALA A 45 11.99 -8.74 12.61
CA ALA A 45 10.82 -8.85 11.76
C ALA A 45 9.53 -8.73 12.59
N ALA A 46 8.88 -7.58 12.54
CA ALA A 46 7.63 -7.28 13.22
C ALA A 46 6.52 -7.16 12.18
N LEU A 47 5.31 -7.53 12.57
CA LEU A 47 4.14 -7.20 11.77
C LEU A 47 3.96 -5.67 11.71
N PRO A 48 3.38 -5.13 10.63
CA PRO A 48 3.06 -3.71 10.59
C PRO A 48 2.08 -3.36 11.72
N SER A 49 2.38 -2.28 12.43
CA SER A 49 1.46 -1.73 13.43
C SER A 49 0.28 -1.06 12.73
N ALA A 50 -0.94 -1.28 13.22
CA ALA A 50 -2.13 -0.68 12.65
C ALA A 50 -2.12 0.84 12.83
N LEU A 51 -2.16 1.59 11.73
CA LEU A 51 -2.30 3.05 11.73
C LEU A 51 -3.68 3.49 11.26
N SER A 52 -4.28 2.77 10.33
CA SER A 52 -5.62 3.03 9.80
C SER A 52 -6.29 1.71 9.44
N LEU A 53 -7.12 1.17 10.34
CA LEU A 53 -7.86 -0.05 10.07
C LEU A 53 -8.80 0.10 8.88
N ARG A 54 -9.31 1.30 8.65
CA ARG A 54 -10.15 1.61 7.50
C ARG A 54 -9.40 1.39 6.18
N GLU A 55 -8.18 1.91 6.06
CA GLU A 55 -7.36 1.78 4.85
C GLU A 55 -6.83 0.36 4.68
N GLU A 56 -6.37 -0.26 5.78
CA GLU A 56 -5.91 -1.65 5.78
C GLU A 56 -7.01 -2.61 5.35
N LEU A 57 -8.24 -2.41 5.85
CA LEU A 57 -9.38 -3.21 5.45
C LEU A 57 -9.75 -2.99 3.98
N ALA A 58 -9.72 -1.75 3.50
CA ALA A 58 -9.99 -1.45 2.08
C ALA A 58 -8.97 -2.16 1.18
N ALA A 59 -7.69 -2.12 1.54
CA ALA A 59 -6.63 -2.81 0.81
C ALA A 59 -6.80 -4.35 0.85
N ALA A 60 -7.21 -4.91 1.99
CA ALA A 60 -7.49 -6.34 2.14
C ALA A 60 -8.65 -6.78 1.25
N LEU A 61 -9.76 -6.04 1.28
CA LEU A 61 -10.95 -6.34 0.49
C LEU A 61 -10.73 -6.20 -1.02
N ALA A 62 -9.86 -5.29 -1.46
CA ALA A 62 -9.45 -5.20 -2.86
C ALA A 62 -8.73 -6.47 -3.35
N ARG A 63 -8.11 -7.23 -2.44
CA ARG A 63 -7.49 -8.54 -2.69
C ARG A 63 -8.44 -9.71 -2.42
N GLN A 64 -9.72 -9.45 -2.17
CA GLN A 64 -10.73 -10.47 -1.82
C GLN A 64 -10.36 -11.27 -0.54
N SER A 65 -9.65 -10.66 0.38
CA SER A 65 -9.18 -11.28 1.63
C SER A 65 -9.73 -10.51 2.84
N PRO A 66 -9.99 -11.19 3.97
CA PRO A 66 -10.24 -10.50 5.23
C PRO A 66 -8.95 -9.82 5.73
N LEU A 67 -9.10 -8.73 6.47
CA LEU A 67 -7.99 -8.17 7.24
C LEU A 67 -7.80 -8.98 8.51
N VAL A 68 -6.60 -9.48 8.74
CA VAL A 68 -6.23 -10.16 9.99
C VAL A 68 -5.62 -9.14 10.95
N VAL A 69 -6.16 -9.03 12.15
CA VAL A 69 -5.62 -8.18 13.20
C VAL A 69 -5.09 -9.05 14.32
N MET A 70 -3.78 -8.99 14.56
CA MET A 70 -3.17 -9.62 15.73
C MET A 70 -3.23 -8.68 16.91
N VAL A 71 -3.93 -9.08 17.97
CA VAL A 71 -3.84 -8.43 19.27
C VAL A 71 -2.66 -9.02 20.03
N SER A 72 -1.72 -8.16 20.42
CA SER A 72 -0.46 -8.55 21.03
C SER A 72 -0.24 -7.83 22.36
N LEU A 73 0.65 -8.34 23.17
CA LEU A 73 1.11 -7.74 24.41
C LEU A 73 2.63 -7.68 24.40
N ASP A 74 3.18 -6.55 24.80
CA ASP A 74 4.64 -6.42 24.93
C ASP A 74 5.19 -7.40 25.98
N GLY A 75 6.38 -7.99 25.67
CA GLY A 75 6.99 -8.99 26.52
C GLY A 75 6.34 -10.39 26.48
N CYS A 76 5.22 -10.60 25.79
CA CYS A 76 4.52 -11.86 25.71
C CYS A 76 5.27 -12.90 24.85
N PRO A 77 5.74 -14.03 25.40
CA PRO A 77 6.45 -15.05 24.64
C PRO A 77 5.57 -15.76 23.62
N TYR A 78 4.30 -16.01 23.92
CA TYR A 78 3.34 -16.63 23.00
C TYR A 78 3.04 -15.72 21.81
N CYS A 79 2.90 -14.40 22.05
CA CYS A 79 2.73 -13.43 20.97
C CYS A 79 3.93 -13.43 20.03
N ARG A 80 5.15 -13.52 20.58
CA ARG A 80 6.37 -13.62 19.79
C ARG A 80 6.40 -14.89 18.96
N ALA A 81 6.07 -16.05 19.58
CA ALA A 81 6.02 -17.33 18.88
C ALA A 81 4.99 -17.31 17.73
N ALA A 82 3.75 -16.89 17.99
CA ALA A 82 2.70 -16.77 16.98
C ALA A 82 3.13 -15.85 15.82
N ARG A 83 3.70 -14.69 16.15
CA ARG A 83 4.19 -13.73 15.16
C ARG A 83 5.29 -14.30 14.29
N GLN A 84 6.35 -14.84 14.90
CA GLN A 84 7.55 -15.26 14.17
C GLN A 84 7.34 -16.54 13.39
N SER A 85 6.64 -17.53 13.97
CA SER A 85 6.51 -18.85 13.37
C SER A 85 5.38 -18.93 12.33
N HIS A 86 4.37 -18.07 12.43
CA HIS A 86 3.18 -18.16 11.57
C HIS A 86 2.87 -16.87 10.84
N LEU A 87 2.65 -15.78 11.57
CA LEU A 87 2.05 -14.58 10.96
C LEU A 87 3.02 -13.82 10.06
N LEU A 88 4.30 -13.74 10.40
CA LEU A 88 5.30 -13.08 9.58
C LEU A 88 5.54 -13.78 8.23
N PRO A 89 5.66 -15.12 8.14
CA PRO A 89 5.66 -15.80 6.86
C PRO A 89 4.42 -15.48 6.03
N MET A 90 3.22 -15.64 6.61
CA MET A 90 1.96 -15.37 5.92
C MET A 90 1.84 -13.91 5.43
N TRP A 91 2.28 -12.96 6.25
CA TRP A 91 2.31 -11.54 5.85
C TRP A 91 3.28 -11.28 4.69
N ARG A 92 4.46 -11.91 4.70
CA ARG A 92 5.44 -11.84 3.60
C ARG A 92 4.91 -12.44 2.31
N ASP A 93 4.08 -13.47 2.43
CA ASP A 93 3.39 -14.10 1.31
C ASP A 93 2.17 -13.27 0.81
N GLY A 94 1.94 -12.11 1.43
CA GLY A 94 0.96 -11.13 0.97
C GLY A 94 -0.37 -11.14 1.71
N LEU A 95 -0.55 -11.93 2.78
CA LEU A 95 -1.75 -11.83 3.60
C LEU A 95 -1.82 -10.45 4.29
N PRO A 96 -2.98 -9.80 4.29
CA PRO A 96 -3.16 -8.51 4.96
C PRO A 96 -3.27 -8.73 6.47
N ILE A 97 -2.15 -8.57 7.16
CA ILE A 97 -2.03 -8.75 8.60
C ILE A 97 -1.46 -7.48 9.21
N VAL A 98 -2.10 -6.96 10.26
CA VAL A 98 -1.61 -5.85 11.07
C VAL A 98 -1.65 -6.20 12.55
N GLN A 99 -0.91 -5.47 13.37
CA GLN A 99 -0.85 -5.67 14.81
C GLN A 99 -1.41 -4.46 15.57
N VAL A 100 -2.15 -4.73 16.64
CA VAL A 100 -2.50 -3.78 17.70
C VAL A 100 -2.00 -4.31 19.04
N ASP A 101 -1.63 -3.42 19.94
CA ASP A 101 -0.95 -3.79 21.18
C ASP A 101 -1.76 -3.35 22.41
N PHE A 102 -1.90 -4.26 23.38
CA PHE A 102 -2.45 -3.96 24.68
C PHE A 102 -1.72 -2.80 25.36
N ARG A 103 -2.44 -1.97 26.09
CA ARG A 103 -1.89 -0.85 26.88
C ARG A 103 -1.10 0.15 26.04
N SER A 104 -1.32 0.19 24.72
CA SER A 104 -0.63 1.09 23.81
C SER A 104 -1.49 2.31 23.50
N GLU A 105 -0.90 3.50 23.73
CA GLU A 105 -1.49 4.79 23.39
C GLU A 105 -1.28 5.17 21.92
N GLN A 106 -0.71 4.25 21.11
CA GLN A 106 -0.54 4.48 19.68
C GLN A 106 -1.86 4.80 19.02
N LYS A 107 -1.88 5.91 18.28
CA LYS A 107 -3.08 6.35 17.57
C LYS A 107 -3.31 5.52 16.32
N VAL A 108 -4.57 5.24 16.06
CA VAL A 108 -5.06 4.48 14.92
C VAL A 108 -6.41 5.05 14.49
N ILE A 109 -6.69 5.02 13.19
CA ILE A 109 -8.04 5.31 12.67
C ILE A 109 -8.84 4.00 12.65
N ASP A 110 -10.00 3.98 13.31
CA ASP A 110 -10.87 2.81 13.33
C ASP A 110 -11.57 2.56 11.98
N PHE A 111 -12.38 1.52 11.88
CA PHE A 111 -13.12 1.18 10.64
C PHE A 111 -14.12 2.25 10.23
N GLN A 112 -14.61 3.06 11.16
CA GLN A 112 -15.57 4.14 10.94
C GLN A 112 -14.90 5.48 10.63
N GLY A 113 -13.56 5.55 10.80
CA GLY A 113 -12.77 6.75 10.54
C GLY A 113 -12.52 7.61 11.78
N HIS A 114 -12.83 7.13 12.99
CA HIS A 114 -12.56 7.84 14.23
C HIS A 114 -11.15 7.57 14.74
N ALA A 115 -10.52 8.60 15.31
CA ALA A 115 -9.24 8.43 15.98
C ALA A 115 -9.42 7.71 17.32
N ARG A 116 -8.68 6.63 17.51
CA ARG A 116 -8.64 5.78 18.69
C ARG A 116 -7.21 5.54 19.12
N THR A 117 -7.03 4.86 20.27
CA THR A 117 -5.77 4.19 20.60
C THR A 117 -5.90 2.69 20.34
N HIS A 118 -4.77 1.99 20.28
CA HIS A 118 -4.78 0.52 20.21
C HIS A 118 -5.54 -0.08 21.39
N ASP A 119 -5.31 0.46 22.60
CA ASP A 119 -5.98 -0.02 23.82
C ASP A 119 -7.51 0.21 23.79
N ASP A 120 -7.95 1.37 23.24
CA ASP A 120 -9.40 1.64 23.06
C ASP A 120 -10.05 0.64 22.12
N LEU A 121 -9.36 0.27 21.02
CA LEU A 121 -9.86 -0.74 20.06
C LEU A 121 -10.00 -2.10 20.75
N ILE A 122 -8.96 -2.55 21.44
CA ILE A 122 -8.92 -3.84 22.12
C ILE A 122 -10.06 -3.95 23.13
N ARG A 123 -10.29 -2.89 23.93
CA ARG A 123 -11.41 -2.82 24.87
C ARG A 123 -12.77 -2.87 24.15
N SER A 124 -12.90 -2.13 23.05
CA SER A 124 -14.15 -2.11 22.28
C SER A 124 -14.49 -3.49 21.68
N TRP A 125 -13.47 -4.25 21.29
CA TRP A 125 -13.61 -5.63 20.82
C TRP A 125 -13.74 -6.65 21.96
N ARG A 126 -13.64 -6.22 23.23
CA ARG A 126 -13.68 -7.09 24.41
C ARG A 126 -12.65 -8.22 24.38
N VAL A 127 -11.47 -7.94 23.84
CA VAL A 127 -10.37 -8.90 23.86
C VAL A 127 -9.69 -8.84 25.23
N THR A 128 -9.48 -10.02 25.83
CA THR A 128 -8.89 -10.14 27.17
C THR A 128 -7.63 -10.98 27.20
N LEU A 129 -7.32 -11.68 26.09
CA LEU A 129 -6.17 -12.57 25.95
C LEU A 129 -5.23 -12.09 24.82
N ALA A 130 -3.95 -12.42 24.96
CA ALA A 130 -2.95 -12.24 23.93
C ALA A 130 -2.05 -13.48 23.83
N PRO A 131 -1.76 -13.96 22.60
CA PRO A 131 -2.22 -13.41 21.33
C PRO A 131 -3.70 -13.71 21.05
N THR A 132 -4.41 -12.80 20.37
CA THR A 132 -5.71 -13.06 19.77
C THR A 132 -5.67 -12.61 18.31
N LEU A 133 -6.18 -13.45 17.40
CA LEU A 133 -6.35 -13.08 15.99
C LEU A 133 -7.83 -12.84 15.71
N ILE A 134 -8.13 -11.72 15.08
CA ILE A 134 -9.47 -11.33 14.67
C ILE A 134 -9.49 -11.14 13.16
N PHE A 135 -10.53 -11.62 12.51
CA PHE A 135 -10.68 -11.59 11.06
C PHE A 135 -11.81 -10.63 10.67
N PHE A 136 -11.44 -9.50 10.06
CA PHE A 136 -12.39 -8.46 9.69
C PHE A 136 -12.72 -8.49 8.21
N GLY A 137 -14.00 -8.45 7.90
CA GLY A 137 -14.53 -8.31 6.56
C GLY A 137 -15.25 -6.97 6.35
N ARG A 138 -16.11 -6.93 5.34
CA ARG A 138 -16.81 -5.71 4.92
C ARG A 138 -17.48 -5.00 6.10
N GLY A 139 -17.27 -3.68 6.17
CA GLY A 139 -17.81 -2.83 7.22
C GLY A 139 -17.15 -3.01 8.59
N GLY A 140 -15.98 -3.63 8.66
CA GLY A 140 -15.26 -3.87 9.92
C GLY A 140 -15.96 -4.90 10.82
N ARG A 141 -16.74 -5.83 10.23
CA ARG A 141 -17.38 -6.92 10.96
C ARG A 141 -16.50 -8.15 10.98
N GLU A 142 -16.52 -8.87 12.08
CA GLU A 142 -15.84 -10.15 12.17
C GLU A 142 -16.51 -11.17 11.23
N VAL A 143 -15.69 -11.90 10.49
CA VAL A 143 -16.14 -12.85 9.45
C VAL A 143 -15.72 -14.29 9.74
N ALA A 144 -14.97 -14.52 10.80
CA ALA A 144 -14.61 -15.84 11.27
C ALA A 144 -14.47 -15.82 12.81
N GLU A 145 -14.47 -17.00 13.41
CA GLU A 145 -14.18 -17.17 14.84
C GLU A 145 -12.78 -16.66 15.16
N ARG A 146 -12.65 -16.02 16.32
CA ARG A 146 -11.34 -15.56 16.81
C ARG A 146 -10.46 -16.76 17.17
N MET A 147 -9.17 -16.58 16.97
CA MET A 147 -8.19 -17.53 17.49
C MET A 147 -7.56 -16.90 18.73
N GLU A 148 -7.83 -17.49 19.87
CA GLU A 148 -7.31 -17.09 21.17
C GLU A 148 -6.32 -18.13 21.67
N GLY A 149 -5.12 -17.67 22.16
CA GLY A 149 -4.08 -18.60 22.54
C GLY A 149 -3.14 -18.11 23.62
#